data_84f24907ca9eb631b547c6eaa2cb68c0
#
_entry.id   84f24907ca9eb631b547c6eaa2cb68c0
#
_cell.length_a   1.000
_cell.length_b   1.000
_cell.length_c   1.000
_cell.angle_alpha   90.00
_cell.angle_beta   90.00
_cell.angle_gamma   90.00
#
_symmetry.space_group_name_H-M   'P 1'
#
loop_
_entity.id
_entity.type
_entity.pdbx_description
1 polymer ?
#
loop_
_entity_poly.entity_id
_entity_poly.type
_entity_poly.pdbx_seq_one_letter_code
_entity_poly.pdbx_strand_id
1 'polypeptide(L)'
;MQKTEIEQQVKNMLKQGVIQLSSSSYASPVILVKKKDGTWRFCVDYRHLNAITVKRKYPMLVVEELLDELSGAQWFTKSDLKSGYHQIRLWAGEEHKTAFKTHHGLFEFLVMPFGLTNAPATFQDAMNRLFALLLRKCVLIFMNDILVFSPTLELHVQHLKEVFAILEQNQFYVNLIKCSFAQPELEYLGHVVSKNGVNTDPAKVQAVQDWPIPKNV
;
A
#
# COMPACT_ATOMS: atom_id res chain seq x y z
N MET A 1 -9.48 9.06 -26.09
CA MET A 1 -8.37 9.08 -25.11
C MET A 1 -8.71 8.32 -23.83
N GLN A 2 -9.71 8.68 -23.00
CA GLN A 2 -10.04 7.95 -21.76
C GLN A 2 -10.53 6.51 -21.99
N LYS A 3 -11.35 6.26 -23.00
CA LYS A 3 -11.81 4.91 -23.33
C LYS A 3 -10.67 3.98 -23.70
N THR A 4 -9.76 4.43 -24.55
CA THR A 4 -8.55 3.68 -24.97
C THR A 4 -7.66 3.35 -23.78
N GLU A 5 -7.55 4.26 -22.80
CA GLU A 5 -6.79 4.03 -21.56
C GLU A 5 -7.44 2.94 -20.70
N ILE A 6 -8.78 2.98 -20.53
CA ILE A 6 -9.52 1.94 -19.82
C ILE A 6 -9.29 0.58 -20.48
N GLU A 7 -9.40 0.48 -21.81
CA GLU A 7 -9.16 -0.74 -22.57
C GLU A 7 -7.77 -1.30 -22.33
N GLN A 8 -6.76 -0.43 -22.41
CA GLN A 8 -5.36 -0.83 -22.20
C GLN A 8 -5.13 -1.35 -20.78
N GLN A 9 -5.67 -0.66 -19.77
CA GLN A 9 -5.52 -1.08 -18.38
C GLN A 9 -6.27 -2.38 -18.09
N VAL A 10 -7.50 -2.56 -18.62
CA VAL A 10 -8.25 -3.82 -18.50
C VAL A 10 -7.50 -4.97 -19.17
N LYS A 11 -6.97 -4.77 -20.39
CA LYS A 11 -6.18 -5.78 -21.09
C LYS A 11 -4.93 -6.18 -20.29
N ASN A 12 -4.25 -5.23 -19.68
CA ASN A 12 -3.09 -5.50 -18.85
C ASN A 12 -3.48 -6.29 -17.57
N MET A 13 -4.57 -5.92 -16.90
CA MET A 13 -5.06 -6.61 -15.71
C MET A 13 -5.52 -8.05 -16.01
N LEU A 14 -6.18 -8.27 -17.17
CA LEU A 14 -6.51 -9.62 -17.64
C LEU A 14 -5.26 -10.46 -17.90
N LYS A 15 -4.25 -9.88 -18.57
CA LYS A 15 -2.98 -10.56 -18.84
C LYS A 15 -2.22 -10.91 -17.55
N GLN A 16 -2.34 -10.08 -16.51
CA GLN A 16 -1.74 -10.32 -15.20
C GLN A 16 -2.55 -11.30 -14.33
N GLY A 17 -3.74 -11.70 -14.76
CA GLY A 17 -4.60 -12.60 -14.00
C GLY A 17 -5.14 -11.98 -12.70
N VAL A 18 -5.22 -10.64 -12.62
CA VAL A 18 -5.79 -9.95 -11.45
C VAL A 18 -7.28 -9.69 -11.57
N ILE A 19 -7.83 -9.77 -12.80
CA ILE A 19 -9.26 -9.70 -13.09
C ILE A 19 -9.67 -10.82 -14.05
N GLN A 20 -10.97 -11.08 -14.11
CA GLN A 20 -11.61 -11.97 -15.09
C GLN A 20 -12.91 -11.38 -15.61
N LEU A 21 -13.48 -11.99 -16.66
CA LEU A 21 -14.84 -11.69 -17.12
C LEU A 21 -15.84 -12.05 -16.02
N SER A 22 -16.89 -11.26 -15.89
CA SER A 22 -17.91 -11.44 -14.86
C SER A 22 -19.29 -11.60 -15.46
N SER A 23 -20.11 -12.42 -14.81
CA SER A 23 -21.56 -12.51 -15.02
C SER A 23 -22.34 -11.98 -13.81
N SER A 24 -21.68 -11.25 -12.92
CA SER A 24 -22.24 -10.75 -11.66
C SER A 24 -23.41 -9.77 -11.89
N SER A 25 -24.36 -9.77 -10.96
CA SER A 25 -25.37 -8.73 -10.84
C SER A 25 -24.84 -7.42 -10.26
N TYR A 26 -23.67 -7.43 -9.64
CA TYR A 26 -22.96 -6.22 -9.20
C TYR A 26 -22.30 -5.54 -10.40
N ALA A 27 -22.26 -4.20 -10.40
CA ALA A 27 -21.68 -3.45 -11.50
C ALA A 27 -21.23 -2.05 -11.06
N SER A 28 -20.09 -1.97 -10.41
CA SER A 28 -19.50 -0.69 -10.00
C SER A 28 -18.97 0.10 -11.19
N PRO A 29 -19.12 1.43 -11.25
CA PRO A 29 -18.57 2.25 -12.31
C PRO A 29 -17.05 2.43 -12.16
N VAL A 30 -16.38 2.67 -13.31
CA VAL A 30 -14.94 2.97 -13.38
C VAL A 30 -14.72 4.46 -13.55
N ILE A 31 -13.75 4.99 -12.84
CA ILE A 31 -13.31 6.39 -12.89
C ILE A 31 -11.80 6.40 -13.18
N LEU A 32 -11.36 7.24 -14.13
CA LEU A 32 -9.95 7.52 -14.36
C LEU A 32 -9.55 8.80 -13.63
N VAL A 33 -8.53 8.70 -12.77
CA VAL A 33 -7.96 9.83 -12.05
C VAL A 33 -6.54 10.11 -12.57
N LYS A 34 -6.28 11.35 -13.00
CA LYS A 34 -4.96 11.76 -13.47
C LYS A 34 -4.01 11.91 -12.29
N LYS A 35 -2.84 11.26 -12.36
CA LYS A 35 -1.78 11.41 -11.36
C LYS A 35 -0.94 12.66 -11.64
N LYS A 36 -0.10 13.04 -10.66
CA LYS A 36 0.84 14.17 -10.81
C LYS A 36 1.86 13.95 -11.93
N ASP A 37 2.25 12.70 -12.18
CA ASP A 37 3.16 12.28 -13.24
C ASP A 37 2.52 12.23 -14.65
N GLY A 38 1.26 12.64 -14.77
CA GLY A 38 0.50 12.65 -16.03
C GLY A 38 -0.13 11.30 -16.41
N THR A 39 0.20 10.21 -15.72
CA THR A 39 -0.41 8.88 -15.94
C THR A 39 -1.81 8.78 -15.34
N TRP A 40 -2.57 7.76 -15.74
CA TRP A 40 -3.92 7.54 -15.25
C TRP A 40 -3.96 6.44 -14.19
N ARG A 41 -4.73 6.69 -13.14
CA ARG A 41 -5.10 5.68 -12.14
C ARG A 41 -6.49 5.16 -12.46
N PHE A 42 -6.61 3.86 -12.64
CA PHE A 42 -7.87 3.14 -12.76
C PHE A 42 -8.48 2.97 -11.36
N CYS A 43 -9.63 3.55 -11.14
CA CYS A 43 -10.33 3.47 -9.88
C CYS A 43 -11.74 2.90 -10.12
N VAL A 44 -12.14 1.95 -9.29
CA VAL A 44 -13.51 1.45 -9.28
C VAL A 44 -14.25 2.13 -8.11
N ASP A 45 -15.43 2.63 -8.39
CA ASP A 45 -16.25 3.31 -7.38
C ASP A 45 -17.07 2.30 -6.58
N TYR A 46 -16.51 1.87 -5.47
CA TYR A 46 -17.15 0.93 -4.56
C TYR A 46 -18.01 1.60 -3.47
N ARG A 47 -18.37 2.88 -3.57
CA ARG A 47 -19.14 3.57 -2.52
C ARG A 47 -20.43 2.84 -2.16
N HIS A 48 -21.18 2.31 -3.12
CA HIS A 48 -22.38 1.53 -2.87
C HIS A 48 -22.10 0.21 -2.15
N LEU A 49 -21.08 -0.54 -2.61
CA LEU A 49 -20.65 -1.78 -1.95
C LEU A 49 -20.16 -1.49 -0.52
N ASN A 50 -19.37 -0.45 -0.35
CA ASN A 50 -18.83 -0.04 0.94
C ASN A 50 -19.93 0.37 1.94
N ALA A 51 -21.05 0.96 1.44
CA ALA A 51 -22.18 1.37 2.28
C ALA A 51 -22.90 0.17 2.94
N ILE A 52 -22.92 -0.99 2.26
CA ILE A 52 -23.54 -2.23 2.78
C ILE A 52 -22.52 -3.18 3.41
N THR A 53 -21.23 -2.84 3.37
CA THR A 53 -20.16 -3.67 3.95
C THR A 53 -20.01 -3.37 5.44
N VAL A 54 -20.02 -4.41 6.27
CA VAL A 54 -19.72 -4.29 7.69
C VAL A 54 -18.26 -3.87 7.85
N LYS A 55 -18.04 -2.71 8.45
CA LYS A 55 -16.68 -2.17 8.64
C LYS A 55 -15.92 -2.96 9.70
N ARG A 56 -14.76 -3.46 9.32
CA ARG A 56 -13.84 -4.14 10.25
C ARG A 56 -13.15 -3.10 11.13
N LYS A 57 -13.32 -3.21 12.44
CA LYS A 57 -12.57 -2.43 13.42
C LYS A 57 -11.21 -3.11 13.65
N TYR A 58 -10.20 -2.70 12.90
CA TYR A 58 -8.82 -3.13 13.14
C TYR A 58 -8.06 -1.99 13.80
N PRO A 59 -7.33 -2.25 14.90
CA PRO A 59 -6.54 -1.20 15.54
C PRO A 59 -5.47 -0.73 14.56
N MET A 60 -5.62 0.50 14.08
CA MET A 60 -4.59 1.18 13.30
C MET A 60 -3.54 1.68 14.28
N LEU A 61 -2.29 1.38 13.98
CA LEU A 61 -1.18 1.87 14.78
C LEU A 61 -1.06 3.40 14.63
N VAL A 62 -0.82 4.08 15.73
CA VAL A 62 -0.51 5.50 15.76
C VAL A 62 0.92 5.66 15.23
N VAL A 63 1.12 6.56 14.28
CA VAL A 63 2.43 6.73 13.61
C VAL A 63 3.52 7.09 14.63
N GLU A 64 3.20 7.94 15.60
CA GLU A 64 4.12 8.35 16.66
C GLU A 64 4.59 7.14 17.48
N GLU A 65 3.68 6.22 17.86
CA GLU A 65 4.03 5.00 18.60
C GLU A 65 4.94 4.06 17.78
N LEU A 66 4.78 4.04 16.44
CA LEU A 66 5.66 3.27 15.57
C LEU A 66 7.06 3.88 15.51
N LEU A 67 7.15 5.20 15.49
CA LEU A 67 8.43 5.90 15.39
C LEU A 67 9.26 5.80 16.69
N ASP A 68 8.62 5.67 17.86
CA ASP A 68 9.29 5.47 19.14
C ASP A 68 10.07 4.14 19.18
N GLU A 69 9.64 3.12 18.44
CA GLU A 69 10.33 1.82 18.34
C GLU A 69 11.69 1.90 17.61
N LEU A 70 11.97 3.01 16.92
CA LEU A 70 13.23 3.19 16.18
C LEU A 70 14.42 3.59 17.05
N SER A 71 14.24 3.71 18.36
CA SER A 71 15.30 4.11 19.30
C SER A 71 16.52 3.21 19.20
N GLY A 72 17.71 3.81 19.01
CA GLY A 72 18.98 3.09 18.88
C GLY A 72 19.26 2.51 17.48
N ALA A 73 18.35 2.62 16.54
CA ALA A 73 18.60 2.22 15.16
C ALA A 73 19.52 3.20 14.43
N GLN A 74 20.39 2.67 13.56
CA GLN A 74 21.34 3.46 12.76
C GLN A 74 21.24 3.15 11.27
N TRP A 75 20.65 2.00 10.91
CA TRP A 75 20.51 1.54 9.53
C TRP A 75 19.06 1.24 9.24
N PHE A 76 18.59 1.71 8.09
CA PHE A 76 17.20 1.66 7.70
C PHE A 76 17.05 1.17 6.26
N THR A 77 16.05 0.32 6.02
CA THR A 77 15.62 -0.05 4.66
C THR A 77 14.12 0.14 4.57
N LYS A 78 13.69 0.93 3.59
CA LYS A 78 12.28 1.07 3.23
C LYS A 78 11.98 0.22 2.02
N SER A 79 10.98 -0.63 2.11
CA SER A 79 10.48 -1.46 1.01
C SER A 79 9.00 -1.17 0.75
N ASP A 80 8.66 -0.97 -0.52
CA ASP A 80 7.28 -0.79 -1.01
C ASP A 80 6.84 -2.07 -1.73
N LEU A 81 5.67 -2.61 -1.40
CA LEU A 81 5.15 -3.80 -2.05
C LEU A 81 4.53 -3.45 -3.41
N LYS A 82 4.87 -4.23 -4.44
CA LYS A 82 4.35 -4.03 -5.79
C LYS A 82 2.84 -4.25 -5.84
N SER A 83 2.05 -3.17 -5.96
CA SER A 83 0.58 -3.24 -5.95
C SER A 83 0.04 -4.05 -4.76
N GLY A 84 0.50 -3.76 -3.54
CA GLY A 84 0.37 -4.62 -2.36
C GLY A 84 -1.00 -5.27 -2.17
N TYR A 85 -2.11 -4.53 -2.35
CA TYR A 85 -3.45 -5.09 -2.22
C TYR A 85 -3.74 -6.18 -3.26
N HIS A 86 -3.25 -6.06 -4.48
CA HIS A 86 -3.40 -7.07 -5.53
C HIS A 86 -2.62 -8.36 -5.26
N GLN A 87 -1.79 -8.41 -4.23
CA GLN A 87 -1.09 -9.62 -3.82
C GLN A 87 -1.90 -10.48 -2.83
N ILE A 88 -3.04 -9.98 -2.39
CA ILE A 88 -3.99 -10.73 -1.55
C ILE A 88 -5.16 -11.18 -2.41
N ARG A 89 -5.38 -12.50 -2.47
CA ARG A 89 -6.55 -13.06 -3.19
C ARG A 89 -7.83 -12.78 -2.42
N LEU A 90 -8.90 -12.56 -3.18
CA LEU A 90 -10.24 -12.57 -2.61
C LEU A 90 -10.63 -13.98 -2.19
N TRP A 91 -11.57 -14.07 -1.28
CA TRP A 91 -12.14 -15.35 -0.89
C TRP A 91 -12.89 -15.95 -2.07
N ALA A 92 -12.65 -17.25 -2.33
CA ALA A 92 -13.26 -17.95 -3.46
C ALA A 92 -14.80 -17.88 -3.40
N GLY A 93 -15.42 -17.45 -4.49
CA GLY A 93 -16.86 -17.22 -4.61
C GLY A 93 -17.33 -15.82 -4.22
N GLU A 94 -16.44 -14.96 -3.72
CA GLU A 94 -16.76 -13.58 -3.33
C GLU A 94 -16.33 -12.54 -4.39
N GLU A 95 -15.63 -12.98 -5.45
CA GLU A 95 -15.06 -12.14 -6.50
C GLU A 95 -16.15 -11.32 -7.21
N HIS A 96 -17.33 -11.92 -7.40
CA HIS A 96 -18.48 -11.31 -8.07
C HIS A 96 -18.94 -9.98 -7.43
N LYS A 97 -18.69 -9.78 -6.13
CA LYS A 97 -19.01 -8.53 -5.41
C LYS A 97 -18.15 -7.36 -5.88
N THR A 98 -16.97 -7.63 -6.42
CA THR A 98 -16.03 -6.60 -6.90
C THR A 98 -16.26 -6.24 -8.37
N ALA A 99 -17.32 -6.74 -8.97
CA ALA A 99 -17.59 -6.54 -10.40
C ALA A 99 -17.70 -5.05 -10.76
N PHE A 100 -17.09 -4.70 -11.88
CA PHE A 100 -17.09 -3.35 -12.43
C PHE A 100 -17.38 -3.36 -13.92
N LYS A 101 -18.08 -2.34 -14.37
CA LYS A 101 -18.49 -2.20 -15.77
C LYS A 101 -17.60 -1.23 -16.53
N THR A 102 -17.29 -1.60 -17.75
CA THR A 102 -16.65 -0.75 -18.75
C THR A 102 -17.47 -0.76 -20.04
N HIS A 103 -17.09 0.03 -21.01
CA HIS A 103 -17.73 0.00 -22.33
C HIS A 103 -17.41 -1.29 -23.14
N HIS A 104 -16.48 -2.14 -22.66
CA HIS A 104 -16.12 -3.43 -23.24
C HIS A 104 -16.70 -4.64 -22.52
N GLY A 105 -17.41 -4.44 -21.42
CA GLY A 105 -18.01 -5.54 -20.69
C GLY A 105 -17.91 -5.39 -19.18
N LEU A 106 -18.26 -6.47 -18.50
CA LEU A 106 -18.25 -6.61 -17.07
C LEU A 106 -17.08 -7.50 -16.66
N PHE A 107 -16.33 -7.05 -15.67
CA PHE A 107 -15.14 -7.72 -15.13
C PHE A 107 -15.22 -7.74 -13.61
N GLU A 108 -14.51 -8.68 -12.99
CA GLU A 108 -14.39 -8.77 -11.54
C GLU A 108 -12.95 -9.05 -11.12
N PHE A 109 -12.56 -8.64 -9.92
CA PHE A 109 -11.23 -8.90 -9.39
C PHE A 109 -11.13 -10.30 -8.79
N LEU A 110 -10.00 -10.97 -9.02
CA LEU A 110 -9.57 -12.21 -8.36
C LEU A 110 -8.75 -11.91 -7.11
N VAL A 111 -8.30 -10.68 -6.98
CA VAL A 111 -7.45 -10.17 -5.90
C VAL A 111 -8.11 -8.96 -5.26
N MET A 112 -7.67 -8.58 -4.07
CA MET A 112 -8.23 -7.46 -3.33
C MET A 112 -7.96 -6.13 -4.06
N PRO A 113 -9.00 -5.45 -4.61
CA PRO A 113 -8.81 -4.19 -5.30
C PRO A 113 -8.67 -3.02 -4.32
N PHE A 114 -8.13 -1.91 -4.82
CA PHE A 114 -8.22 -0.63 -4.14
C PHE A 114 -9.67 -0.13 -4.07
N GLY A 115 -9.99 0.60 -3.01
CA GLY A 115 -11.30 1.25 -2.85
C GLY A 115 -12.31 0.48 -1.99
N LEU A 116 -12.05 -0.77 -1.62
CA LEU A 116 -12.86 -1.50 -0.64
C LEU A 116 -12.59 -0.97 0.77
N THR A 117 -13.65 -0.75 1.56
CA THR A 117 -13.55 -0.16 2.91
C THR A 117 -12.69 -0.97 3.86
N ASN A 118 -12.69 -2.30 3.74
CA ASN A 118 -11.94 -3.20 4.62
C ASN A 118 -10.54 -3.58 4.08
N ALA A 119 -10.17 -3.16 2.87
CA ALA A 119 -8.90 -3.52 2.26
C ALA A 119 -7.69 -3.06 3.11
N PRO A 120 -7.63 -1.82 3.62
CA PRO A 120 -6.53 -1.40 4.49
C PRO A 120 -6.38 -2.26 5.74
N ALA A 121 -7.48 -2.51 6.45
CA ALA A 121 -7.48 -3.32 7.67
C ALA A 121 -7.08 -4.78 7.40
N THR A 122 -7.56 -5.35 6.29
CA THR A 122 -7.23 -6.73 5.89
C THR A 122 -5.76 -6.85 5.52
N PHE A 123 -5.23 -5.89 4.79
CA PHE A 123 -3.82 -5.87 4.40
C PHE A 123 -2.91 -5.71 5.61
N GLN A 124 -3.20 -4.77 6.50
CA GLN A 124 -2.41 -4.55 7.73
C GLN A 124 -2.41 -5.79 8.62
N ASP A 125 -3.57 -6.46 8.80
CA ASP A 125 -3.67 -7.72 9.55
C ASP A 125 -2.82 -8.83 8.91
N ALA A 126 -2.89 -8.98 7.59
CA ALA A 126 -2.09 -9.97 6.87
C ALA A 126 -0.58 -9.73 7.07
N MET A 127 -0.13 -8.48 6.92
CA MET A 127 1.28 -8.13 7.11
C MET A 127 1.72 -8.29 8.56
N ASN A 128 0.91 -7.90 9.53
CA ASN A 128 1.23 -8.06 10.96
C ASN A 128 1.36 -9.54 11.34
N ARG A 129 0.54 -10.42 10.79
CA ARG A 129 0.66 -11.88 11.00
C ARG A 129 1.91 -12.44 10.32
N LEU A 130 2.19 -12.00 9.10
CA LEU A 130 3.33 -12.43 8.32
C LEU A 130 4.65 -12.16 9.05
N PHE A 131 4.77 -10.98 9.64
CA PHE A 131 5.97 -10.52 10.33
C PHE A 131 5.89 -10.58 11.86
N ALA A 132 4.96 -11.34 12.43
CA ALA A 132 4.68 -11.33 13.88
C ALA A 132 5.92 -11.50 14.76
N LEU A 133 6.91 -12.30 14.33
CA LEU A 133 8.15 -12.55 15.09
C LEU A 133 9.16 -11.39 15.01
N LEU A 134 9.12 -10.59 13.96
CA LEU A 134 10.04 -9.48 13.68
C LEU A 134 9.42 -8.11 13.97
N LEU A 135 8.09 -8.06 14.04
CA LEU A 135 7.34 -6.82 14.22
C LEU A 135 7.76 -6.12 15.53
N ARG A 136 8.03 -4.81 15.44
CA ARG A 136 8.54 -3.94 16.53
C ARG A 136 9.93 -4.29 17.06
N LYS A 137 10.56 -5.37 16.62
CA LYS A 137 11.95 -5.72 16.98
C LYS A 137 12.94 -5.16 15.95
N CYS A 138 12.65 -5.35 14.67
CA CYS A 138 13.45 -4.88 13.55
C CYS A 138 12.61 -4.54 12.31
N VAL A 139 11.28 -4.68 12.38
CA VAL A 139 10.35 -4.38 11.28
C VAL A 139 9.19 -3.55 11.79
N LEU A 140 8.91 -2.45 11.09
CA LEU A 140 7.66 -1.71 11.21
C LEU A 140 6.90 -1.80 9.90
N ILE A 141 5.57 -1.90 9.99
CA ILE A 141 4.70 -2.00 8.82
C ILE A 141 3.55 -1.02 8.96
N PHE A 142 3.43 -0.18 7.96
CA PHE A 142 2.27 0.70 7.82
C PHE A 142 1.76 0.61 6.38
N MET A 143 0.63 -0.05 6.21
CA MET A 143 0.07 -0.35 4.88
C MET A 143 1.09 -1.06 3.98
N ASN A 144 1.43 -0.47 2.82
CA ASN A 144 2.36 -1.04 1.85
C ASN A 144 3.85 -0.75 2.18
N ASP A 145 4.11 0.12 3.15
CA ASP A 145 5.46 0.53 3.53
C ASP A 145 6.00 -0.38 4.64
N ILE A 146 7.05 -1.13 4.34
CA ILE A 146 7.79 -1.96 5.29
C ILE A 146 9.10 -1.26 5.59
N LEU A 147 9.34 -0.93 6.86
CA LEU A 147 10.62 -0.40 7.34
C LEU A 147 11.37 -1.48 8.13
N VAL A 148 12.56 -1.81 7.67
CA VAL A 148 13.52 -2.63 8.43
C VAL A 148 14.52 -1.70 9.08
N PHE A 149 14.81 -1.89 10.37
CA PHE A 149 15.72 -1.05 11.11
C PHE A 149 16.66 -1.88 12.00
N SER A 150 17.87 -1.38 12.25
CA SER A 150 18.89 -2.13 12.97
C SER A 150 19.96 -1.22 13.56
N PRO A 151 20.62 -1.59 14.69
CA PRO A 151 21.69 -0.81 15.29
C PRO A 151 23.02 -0.91 14.53
N THR A 152 23.30 -1.99 13.81
CA THR A 152 24.54 -2.16 13.03
C THR A 152 24.25 -2.64 11.63
N LEU A 153 25.18 -2.42 10.68
CA LEU A 153 25.02 -2.84 9.30
C LEU A 153 25.00 -4.36 9.16
N GLU A 154 25.84 -5.07 9.93
CA GLU A 154 25.92 -6.53 9.92
C GLU A 154 24.58 -7.16 10.31
N LEU A 155 23.98 -6.67 11.39
CA LEU A 155 22.68 -7.12 11.87
C LEU A 155 21.58 -6.72 10.87
N HIS A 156 21.71 -5.55 10.24
CA HIS A 156 20.76 -5.10 9.21
C HIS A 156 20.71 -6.04 8.02
N VAL A 157 21.85 -6.53 7.54
CA VAL A 157 21.93 -7.53 6.48
C VAL A 157 21.26 -8.85 6.87
N GLN A 158 21.37 -9.27 8.14
CA GLN A 158 20.68 -10.45 8.66
C GLN A 158 19.16 -10.25 8.68
N HIS A 159 18.70 -9.14 9.24
CA HIS A 159 17.27 -8.81 9.27
C HIS A 159 16.67 -8.72 7.84
N LEU A 160 17.39 -8.14 6.89
CA LEU A 160 16.95 -8.08 5.50
C LEU A 160 16.80 -9.48 4.88
N LYS A 161 17.75 -10.40 5.13
CA LYS A 161 17.65 -11.79 4.66
C LYS A 161 16.41 -12.48 5.23
N GLU A 162 16.11 -12.30 6.51
CA GLU A 162 14.92 -12.85 7.15
C GLU A 162 13.64 -12.26 6.57
N VAL A 163 13.57 -10.94 6.43
CA VAL A 163 12.41 -10.23 5.86
C VAL A 163 12.14 -10.69 4.43
N PHE A 164 13.18 -10.75 3.57
CA PHE A 164 12.99 -11.17 2.19
C PHE A 164 12.69 -12.67 2.06
N ALA A 165 13.22 -13.52 2.93
CA ALA A 165 12.86 -14.93 2.97
C ALA A 165 11.37 -15.12 3.31
N ILE A 166 10.85 -14.36 4.28
CA ILE A 166 9.42 -14.38 4.64
C ILE A 166 8.56 -13.92 3.46
N LEU A 167 8.92 -12.82 2.79
CA LEU A 167 8.20 -12.32 1.62
C LEU A 167 8.20 -13.35 0.48
N GLU A 168 9.34 -13.94 0.16
CA GLU A 168 9.49 -14.95 -0.89
C GLU A 168 8.66 -16.20 -0.60
N GLN A 169 8.75 -16.77 0.60
CA GLN A 169 7.98 -17.94 1.02
C GLN A 169 6.47 -17.73 0.93
N ASN A 170 6.01 -16.49 1.12
CA ASN A 170 4.59 -16.13 1.06
C ASN A 170 4.21 -15.44 -0.26
N GLN A 171 5.08 -15.48 -1.26
CA GLN A 171 4.85 -14.96 -2.61
C GLN A 171 4.51 -13.46 -2.66
N PHE A 172 5.09 -12.67 -1.76
CA PHE A 172 5.00 -11.22 -1.80
C PHE A 172 6.18 -10.62 -2.57
N TYR A 173 5.88 -9.68 -3.46
CA TYR A 173 6.85 -9.05 -4.34
C TYR A 173 7.02 -7.57 -3.99
N VAL A 174 8.27 -7.13 -3.95
CA VAL A 174 8.62 -5.73 -3.71
C VAL A 174 8.82 -4.97 -5.02
N ASN A 175 8.58 -3.67 -4.99
CA ASN A 175 8.89 -2.75 -6.07
C ASN A 175 10.27 -2.15 -5.86
N LEU A 176 11.31 -2.78 -6.43
CA LEU A 176 12.70 -2.40 -6.22
C LEU A 176 12.99 -0.92 -6.52
N ILE A 177 12.29 -0.31 -7.49
CA ILE A 177 12.49 1.09 -7.87
C ILE A 177 12.08 2.05 -6.74
N LYS A 178 11.16 1.62 -5.88
CA LYS A 178 10.67 2.40 -4.74
C LYS A 178 11.32 1.99 -3.41
N CYS A 179 12.25 1.07 -3.43
CA CYS A 179 12.97 0.64 -2.24
C CYS A 179 14.20 1.49 -2.01
N SER A 180 14.52 1.74 -0.74
CA SER A 180 15.77 2.37 -0.30
C SER A 180 16.46 1.43 0.68
N PHE A 181 17.65 0.92 0.33
CA PHE A 181 18.34 -0.11 1.09
C PHE A 181 19.49 0.47 1.91
N ALA A 182 19.62 -0.02 3.16
CA ALA A 182 20.74 0.22 4.06
C ALA A 182 21.17 1.70 4.12
N GLN A 183 20.22 2.59 4.36
CA GLN A 183 20.45 4.02 4.48
C GLN A 183 20.67 4.40 5.96
N PRO A 184 21.61 5.31 6.27
CA PRO A 184 21.75 5.87 7.61
C PRO A 184 20.62 6.85 7.97
N GLU A 185 19.91 7.33 6.95
CA GLU A 185 18.77 8.23 7.05
C GLU A 185 17.83 8.02 5.86
N LEU A 186 16.50 8.03 6.10
CA LEU A 186 15.50 7.97 5.03
C LEU A 186 14.16 8.58 5.47
N GLU A 187 13.30 8.88 4.49
CA GLU A 187 11.94 9.33 4.73
C GLU A 187 10.99 8.14 4.94
N TYR A 188 10.29 8.13 6.08
CA TYR A 188 9.27 7.15 6.42
C TYR A 188 8.03 7.83 7.02
N LEU A 189 6.87 7.58 6.44
CA LEU A 189 5.56 8.13 6.85
C LEU A 189 5.54 9.66 6.98
N GLY A 190 6.38 10.35 6.19
CA GLY A 190 6.48 11.81 6.18
C GLY A 190 7.32 12.38 7.32
N HIS A 191 8.17 11.57 7.89
CA HIS A 191 9.22 11.93 8.83
C HIS A 191 10.57 11.49 8.28
N VAL A 192 11.62 12.17 8.67
CA VAL A 192 13.00 11.75 8.42
C VAL A 192 13.47 10.95 9.61
N VAL A 193 13.78 9.66 9.41
CA VAL A 193 14.32 8.77 10.44
C VAL A 193 15.81 8.60 10.27
N SER A 194 16.56 8.73 11.34
CA SER A 194 18.03 8.63 11.36
C SER A 194 18.52 8.15 12.73
N LYS A 195 19.84 7.92 12.86
CA LYS A 195 20.47 7.64 14.16
C LYS A 195 20.26 8.73 15.22
N ASN A 196 19.94 9.95 14.79
CA ASN A 196 19.70 11.09 15.67
C ASN A 196 18.23 11.19 16.12
N GLY A 197 17.42 10.19 15.75
CA GLY A 197 15.99 10.13 16.03
C GLY A 197 15.12 10.46 14.82
N VAL A 198 13.90 10.90 15.12
CA VAL A 198 12.86 11.20 14.12
C VAL A 198 12.65 12.70 14.04
N ASN A 199 12.72 13.23 12.83
CA ASN A 199 12.47 14.64 12.53
C ASN A 199 11.31 14.79 11.55
N THR A 200 10.63 15.93 11.63
CA THR A 200 9.62 16.28 10.62
C THR A 200 10.30 16.52 9.27
N ASP A 201 9.67 16.09 8.18
CA ASP A 201 10.15 16.35 6.82
C ASP A 201 10.24 17.88 6.57
N PRO A 202 11.44 18.42 6.28
CA PRO A 202 11.64 19.85 6.04
C PRO A 202 10.77 20.39 4.90
N ALA A 203 10.49 19.58 3.86
CA ALA A 203 9.65 20.00 2.75
C ALA A 203 8.19 20.22 3.18
N LYS A 204 7.70 19.44 4.15
CA LYS A 204 6.35 19.67 4.72
C LYS A 204 6.31 20.92 5.59
N VAL A 205 7.35 21.18 6.37
CA VAL A 205 7.46 22.41 7.18
C VAL A 205 7.46 23.62 6.26
N GLN A 206 8.27 23.59 5.20
CA GLN A 206 8.33 24.66 4.21
C GLN A 206 6.98 24.87 3.49
N ALA A 207 6.31 23.79 3.09
CA ALA A 207 5.00 23.87 2.44
C ALA A 207 3.93 24.53 3.34
N VAL A 208 4.01 24.36 4.66
CA VAL A 208 3.12 25.04 5.62
C VAL A 208 3.50 26.50 5.78
N GLN A 209 4.79 26.83 5.82
CA GLN A 209 5.26 28.22 5.89
C GLN A 209 4.88 29.04 4.64
N ASP A 210 4.94 28.38 3.47
CA ASP A 210 4.59 28.99 2.17
C ASP A 210 3.07 29.00 1.92
N TRP A 211 2.26 28.48 2.85
CA TRP A 211 0.80 28.45 2.66
C TRP A 211 0.23 29.87 2.63
N PRO A 212 -0.49 30.22 1.57
CA PRO A 212 -1.08 31.54 1.46
C PRO A 212 -2.09 31.80 2.58
N ILE A 213 -2.03 32.98 3.17
CA ILE A 213 -3.00 33.41 4.19
C ILE A 213 -4.41 33.31 3.59
N PRO A 214 -5.38 32.62 4.28
CA PRO A 214 -6.75 32.54 3.80
C PRO A 214 -7.33 33.93 3.54
N LYS A 215 -7.85 34.15 2.34
CA LYS A 215 -8.44 35.44 1.96
C LYS A 215 -9.93 35.54 2.27
N ASN A 216 -10.57 34.43 2.64
CA ASN A 216 -11.99 34.34 2.97
C ASN A 216 -12.20 33.42 4.19
N VAL A 217 -13.19 33.74 4.98
CA VAL A 217 -13.71 32.90 6.08
C VAL A 217 -14.62 31.85 5.49
#